data_eaf9ff254fc745c42a6d30907259ecf2
#
_entry.id   eaf9ff254fc745c42a6d30907259ecf2
#
_cell.length_a   1.000
_cell.length_b   1.000
_cell.length_c   1.000
_cell.angle_alpha   90.00
_cell.angle_beta   90.00
_cell.angle_gamma   90.00
#
_symmetry.space_group_name_H-M   'P 1'
#
loop_
_entity.id
_entity.type
_entity.pdbx_description
1 polymer ?
#
loop_
_entity_poly.entity_id
_entity_poly.type
_entity_poly.pdbx_seq_one_letter_code
_entity_poly.pdbx_strand_id
1 'polypeptide(L)'
;VATAMAGPAVQMSRYRRLQRFFSSGLSTEIFTQLILPKVVTPSKQLFLTLTIDRTHWKFGNTDLNLLCLGLLHQNVSIPLESVSLGKAGNSNTKERKKLFRKAWRYLKDYSCCLLADREFIGIEWLSFLLGLPGLEFIIRIRCDGWATFPNGEKRLLSVLMRHLRKGKTRIYENVVLYDTSDKVGVHLVCHRSE
;
A
#
# COMPACT_ATOMS: atom_id res chain seq x y z
N VAL A 1 -18.04 -7.29 17.75
CA VAL A 1 -18.79 -7.21 16.46
C VAL A 1 -20.18 -7.83 16.63
N ALA A 2 -20.33 -9.10 17.07
CA ALA A 2 -21.65 -9.75 17.23
C ALA A 2 -22.58 -8.99 18.21
N THR A 3 -22.03 -8.39 19.24
CA THR A 3 -22.78 -7.57 20.21
C THR A 3 -23.29 -6.26 19.61
N ALA A 4 -22.59 -5.68 18.64
CA ALA A 4 -22.95 -4.42 17.99
C ALA A 4 -23.92 -4.58 16.81
N MET A 5 -24.29 -5.83 16.45
CA MET A 5 -25.27 -6.05 15.38
C MET A 5 -26.66 -5.68 15.84
N ALA A 6 -27.35 -4.85 15.06
CA ALA A 6 -28.74 -4.46 15.31
C ALA A 6 -29.72 -5.65 15.11
N GLY A 7 -30.86 -5.60 15.78
CA GLY A 7 -31.99 -6.54 15.63
C GLY A 7 -32.27 -7.36 16.88
N PRO A 8 -33.41 -8.09 16.91
CA PRO A 8 -33.89 -8.81 18.10
C PRO A 8 -33.20 -10.15 18.37
N ALA A 9 -32.30 -10.60 17.48
CA ALA A 9 -31.65 -11.90 17.60
C ALA A 9 -30.70 -11.96 18.81
N VAL A 10 -30.66 -13.09 19.49
CA VAL A 10 -29.73 -13.33 20.59
C VAL A 10 -28.27 -13.36 20.11
N GLN A 11 -27.32 -13.04 20.98
CA GLN A 11 -25.92 -12.89 20.62
C GLN A 11 -25.33 -14.12 19.91
N MET A 12 -25.68 -15.32 20.32
CA MET A 12 -25.20 -16.57 19.69
C MET A 12 -25.70 -16.70 18.24
N SER A 13 -26.95 -16.31 17.96
CA SER A 13 -27.48 -16.30 16.60
C SER A 13 -26.79 -15.27 15.72
N ARG A 14 -26.47 -14.09 16.26
CA ARG A 14 -25.66 -13.05 15.58
C ARG A 14 -24.26 -13.57 15.28
N TYR A 15 -23.63 -14.25 16.24
CA TYR A 15 -22.32 -14.87 16.05
C TYR A 15 -22.34 -15.94 14.93
N ARG A 16 -23.33 -16.82 14.92
CA ARG A 16 -23.51 -17.81 13.84
C ARG A 16 -23.75 -17.17 12.47
N ARG A 17 -24.45 -16.03 12.42
CA ARG A 17 -24.62 -15.27 11.16
C ARG A 17 -23.30 -14.73 10.65
N LEU A 18 -22.44 -14.20 11.53
CA LEU A 18 -21.08 -13.76 11.18
C LEU A 18 -20.24 -14.93 10.68
N GLN A 19 -20.26 -16.07 11.37
CA GLN A 19 -19.52 -17.26 10.92
C GLN A 19 -19.96 -17.69 9.51
N ARG A 20 -21.27 -17.78 9.25
CA ARG A 20 -21.81 -18.11 7.91
C ARG A 20 -21.42 -17.07 6.86
N PHE A 21 -21.47 -15.79 7.20
CA PHE A 21 -21.02 -14.72 6.31
C PHE A 21 -19.53 -14.89 5.93
N PHE A 22 -18.65 -15.08 6.90
CA PHE A 22 -17.24 -15.31 6.61
C PHE A 22 -16.94 -16.64 5.90
N SER A 23 -17.80 -17.63 6.06
CA SER A 23 -17.69 -18.92 5.37
C SER A 23 -18.30 -18.91 3.97
N SER A 24 -19.02 -17.86 3.58
CA SER A 24 -19.75 -17.80 2.30
C SER A 24 -18.85 -17.61 1.07
N GLY A 25 -17.54 -17.48 1.27
CA GLY A 25 -16.59 -17.33 0.16
C GLY A 25 -16.75 -16.05 -0.66
N LEU A 26 -17.30 -14.97 -0.07
CA LEU A 26 -17.36 -13.66 -0.71
C LEU A 26 -15.95 -13.26 -1.14
N SER A 27 -15.76 -13.11 -2.45
CA SER A 27 -14.48 -12.67 -2.98
C SER A 27 -14.25 -11.21 -2.63
N THR A 28 -12.98 -10.83 -2.39
CA THR A 28 -12.57 -9.43 -2.21
C THR A 28 -13.01 -8.57 -3.40
N GLU A 29 -13.12 -9.17 -4.57
CA GLU A 29 -13.59 -8.57 -5.81
C GLU A 29 -15.03 -8.02 -5.71
N ILE A 30 -15.96 -8.83 -5.22
CA ILE A 30 -17.36 -8.42 -4.99
C ILE A 30 -17.40 -7.28 -3.97
N PHE A 31 -16.60 -7.38 -2.92
CA PHE A 31 -16.50 -6.34 -1.90
C PHE A 31 -16.00 -5.02 -2.50
N THR A 32 -14.95 -5.06 -3.32
CA THR A 32 -14.41 -3.87 -4.01
C THR A 32 -15.44 -3.22 -4.91
N GLN A 33 -16.18 -4.00 -5.69
CA GLN A 33 -17.25 -3.49 -6.57
C GLN A 33 -18.39 -2.83 -5.80
N LEU A 34 -18.69 -3.30 -4.60
CA LEU A 34 -19.74 -2.71 -3.75
C LEU A 34 -19.27 -1.46 -3.02
N ILE A 35 -18.02 -1.42 -2.57
CA ILE A 35 -17.49 -0.34 -1.74
C ILE A 35 -17.04 0.85 -2.60
N LEU A 36 -16.33 0.59 -3.69
CA LEU A 36 -15.73 1.64 -4.50
C LEU A 36 -16.76 2.73 -4.93
N PRO A 37 -17.93 2.40 -5.49
CA PRO A 37 -18.93 3.40 -5.88
C PRO A 37 -19.56 4.16 -4.71
N LYS A 38 -19.50 3.61 -3.50
CA LYS A 38 -20.04 4.27 -2.29
C LYS A 38 -19.06 5.24 -1.65
N VAL A 39 -17.76 4.99 -1.81
CA VAL A 39 -16.69 5.82 -1.27
C VAL A 39 -16.29 6.91 -2.26
N VAL A 40 -16.31 6.59 -3.54
CA VAL A 40 -15.98 7.51 -4.63
C VAL A 40 -17.25 8.19 -5.11
N THR A 41 -17.48 9.40 -4.65
CA THR A 41 -18.62 10.23 -5.10
C THR A 41 -18.30 10.80 -6.49
N PRO A 42 -19.15 10.60 -7.52
CA PRO A 42 -18.88 11.06 -8.89
C PRO A 42 -18.63 12.56 -9.06
N SER A 43 -19.05 13.36 -8.10
CA SER A 43 -18.93 14.83 -8.11
C SER A 43 -17.70 15.39 -7.41
N LYS A 44 -16.92 14.56 -6.72
CA LYS A 44 -15.71 14.98 -5.98
C LYS A 44 -14.54 14.09 -6.35
N GLN A 45 -13.70 14.65 -7.18
CA GLN A 45 -12.30 14.31 -7.36
C GLN A 45 -11.96 12.81 -7.51
N LEU A 46 -11.66 12.47 -8.71
CA LEU A 46 -11.17 11.20 -9.24
C LEU A 46 -9.78 10.77 -8.74
N PHE A 47 -9.30 11.36 -7.62
CA PHE A 47 -7.99 11.05 -7.05
C PHE A 47 -8.14 10.19 -5.80
N LEU A 48 -7.65 8.98 -5.86
CA LEU A 48 -7.75 7.98 -4.81
C LEU A 48 -6.40 7.78 -4.09
N THR A 49 -6.42 7.80 -2.78
CA THR A 49 -5.25 7.41 -1.99
C THR A 49 -5.35 5.93 -1.63
N LEU A 50 -4.39 5.16 -2.09
CA LEU A 50 -4.27 3.73 -1.83
C LEU A 50 -3.20 3.48 -0.76
N THR A 51 -3.37 2.42 0.00
CA THR A 51 -2.36 1.94 0.95
C THR A 51 -2.03 0.49 0.65
N ILE A 52 -0.77 0.11 0.71
CA ILE A 52 -0.38 -1.28 0.74
C ILE A 52 0.35 -1.57 2.04
N ASP A 53 -0.11 -2.60 2.73
CA ASP A 53 0.46 -2.99 4.01
C ASP A 53 0.38 -4.49 4.21
N ARG A 54 1.14 -4.99 5.15
CA ARG A 54 1.18 -6.39 5.52
C ARG A 54 0.87 -6.56 7.01
N THR A 55 -0.11 -7.38 7.28
CA THR A 55 -0.48 -7.71 8.65
C THR A 55 -0.06 -9.12 8.97
N HIS A 56 0.72 -9.30 10.02
CA HIS A 56 1.20 -10.58 10.47
C HIS A 56 0.73 -10.88 11.89
N TRP A 57 -0.03 -11.94 12.05
CA TRP A 57 -0.47 -12.45 13.35
C TRP A 57 -0.05 -13.89 13.53
N LYS A 58 0.21 -14.28 14.76
CA LYS A 58 0.40 -15.66 15.15
C LYS A 58 -0.84 -16.15 15.87
N PHE A 59 -1.48 -17.17 15.33
CA PHE A 59 -2.64 -17.82 15.95
C PHE A 59 -2.29 -19.27 16.31
N GLY A 60 -1.94 -19.50 17.56
CA GLY A 60 -1.32 -20.76 18.00
C GLY A 60 0.00 -20.99 17.23
N ASN A 61 0.08 -22.11 16.50
CA ASN A 61 1.24 -22.44 15.67
C ASN A 61 1.09 -21.98 14.20
N THR A 62 0.00 -21.31 13.87
CA THR A 62 -0.27 -20.85 12.48
C THR A 62 0.08 -19.38 12.32
N ASP A 63 0.91 -19.08 11.34
CA ASP A 63 1.21 -17.71 10.92
C ASP A 63 0.13 -17.23 9.94
N LEU A 64 -0.59 -16.16 10.32
CA LEU A 64 -1.51 -15.44 9.46
C LEU A 64 -0.78 -14.21 8.93
N ASN A 65 -0.33 -14.27 7.69
CA ASN A 65 0.40 -13.20 7.03
C ASN A 65 -0.41 -12.73 5.82
N LEU A 66 -1.06 -11.58 5.97
CA LEU A 66 -1.94 -11.01 4.95
C LEU A 66 -1.28 -9.78 4.33
N LEU A 67 -1.17 -9.79 3.01
CA LEU A 67 -0.84 -8.61 2.24
C LEU A 67 -2.14 -7.97 1.76
N CYS A 68 -2.35 -6.69 2.11
CA CYS A 68 -3.58 -5.96 1.85
C CYS A 68 -3.30 -4.71 1.01
N LEU A 69 -4.14 -4.47 0.01
CA LEU A 69 -4.26 -3.19 -0.67
C LEU A 69 -5.58 -2.55 -0.23
N GLY A 70 -5.52 -1.34 0.29
CA GLY A 70 -6.68 -0.62 0.81
C GLY A 70 -6.86 0.73 0.13
N LEU A 71 -8.07 1.26 0.23
CA LEU A 71 -8.45 2.62 -0.12
C LEU A 71 -8.54 3.45 1.15
N LEU A 72 -7.78 4.54 1.22
CA LEU A 72 -7.84 5.47 2.34
C LEU A 72 -9.09 6.34 2.22
N HIS A 73 -9.98 6.22 3.19
CA HIS A 73 -11.18 7.04 3.30
C HIS A 73 -11.39 7.48 4.74
N GLN A 74 -11.51 8.79 4.99
CA GLN A 74 -11.71 9.36 6.33
C GLN A 74 -10.72 8.83 7.38
N ASN A 75 -9.43 8.78 7.03
CA ASN A 75 -8.33 8.27 7.86
C ASN A 75 -8.40 6.76 8.20
N VAL A 76 -9.24 6.00 7.50
CA VAL A 76 -9.33 4.54 7.62
C VAL A 76 -8.96 3.91 6.29
N SER A 77 -8.11 2.89 6.32
CA SER A 77 -7.83 2.08 5.14
C SER A 77 -8.89 0.98 5.00
N ILE A 78 -9.71 1.08 3.96
CA ILE A 78 -10.73 0.09 3.62
C ILE A 78 -10.09 -0.95 2.70
N PRO A 79 -10.00 -2.23 3.09
CA PRO A 79 -9.41 -3.25 2.25
C PRO A 79 -10.16 -3.41 0.92
N LEU A 80 -9.45 -3.29 -0.21
CA LEU A 80 -9.97 -3.57 -1.54
C LEU A 80 -9.61 -4.99 -1.98
N GLU A 81 -8.36 -5.37 -1.78
CA GLU A 81 -7.84 -6.69 -2.09
C GLU A 81 -6.90 -7.16 -0.98
N SER A 82 -6.93 -8.47 -0.73
CA SER A 82 -6.01 -9.10 0.21
C SER A 82 -5.59 -10.49 -0.26
N VAL A 83 -4.42 -10.91 0.15
CA VAL A 83 -3.91 -12.26 -0.12
C VAL A 83 -3.17 -12.80 1.09
N SER A 84 -3.47 -14.03 1.47
CA SER A 84 -2.65 -14.76 2.44
C SER A 84 -1.35 -15.20 1.77
N LEU A 85 -0.23 -14.86 2.40
CA LEU A 85 1.09 -15.23 1.86
C LEU A 85 1.48 -16.68 2.18
N GLY A 86 0.81 -17.32 3.17
CA GLY A 86 1.08 -18.71 3.57
C GLY A 86 2.52 -18.95 4.06
N LYS A 87 3.24 -17.90 4.44
CA LYS A 87 4.63 -17.93 4.91
C LYS A 87 4.87 -16.83 5.94
N ALA A 88 5.91 -16.99 6.75
CA ALA A 88 6.45 -15.91 7.57
C ALA A 88 7.28 -14.93 6.71
N GLY A 89 7.50 -13.71 7.24
CA GLY A 89 8.36 -12.71 6.60
C GLY A 89 7.68 -11.87 5.52
N ASN A 90 8.49 -11.12 4.77
CA ASN A 90 8.02 -10.08 3.86
C ASN A 90 7.40 -10.66 2.57
N SER A 91 6.53 -9.87 1.96
CA SER A 91 6.02 -10.12 0.62
C SER A 91 7.14 -9.95 -0.43
N ASN A 92 7.14 -10.79 -1.45
CA ASN A 92 8.01 -10.61 -2.60
C ASN A 92 7.32 -9.79 -3.70
N THR A 93 8.10 -9.36 -4.70
CA THR A 93 7.61 -8.53 -5.81
C THR A 93 6.51 -9.22 -6.63
N LYS A 94 6.57 -10.53 -6.82
CA LYS A 94 5.55 -11.28 -7.58
C LYS A 94 4.20 -11.26 -6.85
N GLU A 95 4.21 -11.45 -5.53
CA GLU A 95 3.02 -11.39 -4.68
C GLU A 95 2.38 -9.99 -4.70
N ARG A 96 3.20 -8.94 -4.58
CA ARG A 96 2.75 -7.54 -4.65
C ARG A 96 2.14 -7.21 -6.02
N LYS A 97 2.82 -7.57 -7.11
CA LYS A 97 2.33 -7.37 -8.49
C LYS A 97 1.01 -8.13 -8.72
N LYS A 98 0.90 -9.36 -8.21
CA LYS A 98 -0.33 -10.17 -8.33
C LYS A 98 -1.51 -9.51 -7.63
N LEU A 99 -1.33 -9.08 -6.36
CA LEU A 99 -2.34 -8.37 -5.59
C LEU A 99 -2.76 -7.08 -6.30
N PHE A 100 -1.77 -6.25 -6.66
CA PHE A 100 -2.03 -4.95 -7.26
C PHE A 100 -2.77 -5.04 -8.59
N ARG A 101 -2.38 -5.97 -9.48
CA ARG A 101 -3.05 -6.19 -10.77
C ARG A 101 -4.52 -6.57 -10.61
N LYS A 102 -4.87 -7.32 -9.57
CA LYS A 102 -6.27 -7.66 -9.28
C LYS A 102 -7.12 -6.42 -8.98
N ALA A 103 -6.64 -5.55 -8.11
CA ALA A 103 -7.33 -4.32 -7.75
C ALA A 103 -7.29 -3.29 -8.89
N TRP A 104 -6.18 -3.22 -9.64
CA TRP A 104 -5.98 -2.24 -10.69
C TRP A 104 -7.04 -2.29 -11.80
N ARG A 105 -7.66 -3.42 -12.01
CA ARG A 105 -8.79 -3.56 -12.95
C ARG A 105 -9.97 -2.64 -12.64
N TYR A 106 -10.14 -2.27 -11.38
CA TYR A 106 -11.20 -1.36 -10.89
C TYR A 106 -10.71 0.07 -10.65
N LEU A 107 -9.40 0.26 -10.60
CA LEU A 107 -8.77 1.52 -10.22
C LEU A 107 -8.19 2.29 -11.41
N LYS A 108 -7.99 1.64 -12.56
CA LYS A 108 -7.29 2.18 -13.73
C LYS A 108 -7.91 3.45 -14.32
N ASP A 109 -9.21 3.68 -14.07
CA ASP A 109 -9.94 4.84 -14.57
C ASP A 109 -9.89 6.03 -13.58
N TYR A 110 -9.17 5.88 -12.48
CA TYR A 110 -8.95 6.90 -11.46
C TYR A 110 -7.47 7.30 -11.40
N SER A 111 -7.21 8.56 -11.10
CA SER A 111 -5.88 8.98 -10.67
C SER A 111 -5.65 8.50 -9.24
N CYS A 112 -4.55 7.79 -9.02
CA CYS A 112 -4.28 7.17 -7.74
C CYS A 112 -2.91 7.56 -7.17
N CYS A 113 -2.79 7.64 -5.85
CA CYS A 113 -1.50 7.69 -5.16
C CYS A 113 -1.37 6.52 -4.19
N LEU A 114 -0.35 5.69 -4.36
CA LEU A 114 -0.04 4.59 -3.47
C LEU A 114 0.88 5.04 -2.33
N LEU A 115 0.42 4.86 -1.11
CA LEU A 115 1.24 5.03 0.10
C LEU A 115 1.77 3.67 0.56
N ALA A 116 3.08 3.58 0.81
CA ALA A 116 3.67 2.34 1.28
C ALA A 116 4.84 2.56 2.24
N ASP A 117 5.07 1.60 3.12
CA ASP A 117 6.21 1.62 4.02
C ASP A 117 7.47 1.04 3.33
N ARG A 118 8.61 1.17 4.01
CA ARG A 118 9.96 0.80 3.57
C ARG A 118 10.15 -0.68 3.21
N GLU A 119 9.22 -1.55 3.52
CA GLU A 119 9.30 -2.94 3.04
C GLU A 119 8.91 -3.05 1.56
N PHE A 120 8.11 -2.10 1.05
CA PHE A 120 7.61 -2.10 -0.34
C PHE A 120 8.55 -1.35 -1.29
N ILE A 121 9.84 -1.65 -1.21
CA ILE A 121 10.88 -1.09 -2.07
C ILE A 121 11.49 -2.19 -2.95
N GLY A 122 12.17 -1.82 -4.02
CA GLY A 122 12.86 -2.68 -4.94
C GLY A 122 12.66 -2.27 -6.40
N ILE A 123 13.69 -2.43 -7.22
CA ILE A 123 13.71 -1.93 -8.59
C ILE A 123 12.54 -2.46 -9.44
N GLU A 124 12.32 -3.77 -9.42
CA GLU A 124 11.24 -4.39 -10.18
C GLU A 124 9.84 -3.92 -9.74
N TRP A 125 9.69 -3.59 -8.44
CA TRP A 125 8.43 -3.09 -7.91
C TRP A 125 8.19 -1.65 -8.34
N LEU A 126 9.20 -0.78 -8.19
CA LEU A 126 9.12 0.62 -8.60
C LEU A 126 8.92 0.75 -10.12
N SER A 127 9.65 -0.01 -10.92
CA SER A 127 9.45 -0.05 -12.38
C SER A 127 8.04 -0.50 -12.76
N PHE A 128 7.47 -1.46 -12.03
CA PHE A 128 6.09 -1.88 -12.23
C PHE A 128 5.10 -0.74 -11.93
N LEU A 129 5.27 -0.02 -10.82
CA LEU A 129 4.41 1.10 -10.44
C LEU A 129 4.49 2.25 -11.46
N LEU A 130 5.70 2.60 -11.90
CA LEU A 130 5.93 3.64 -12.91
C LEU A 130 5.31 3.30 -14.28
N GLY A 131 5.14 2.02 -14.57
CA GLY A 131 4.48 1.55 -15.79
C GLY A 131 2.95 1.59 -15.75
N LEU A 132 2.33 2.01 -14.63
CA LEU A 132 0.87 2.09 -14.49
C LEU A 132 0.37 3.52 -14.74
N PRO A 133 -0.38 3.78 -15.82
CA PRO A 133 -0.88 5.12 -16.14
C PRO A 133 -1.78 5.66 -15.03
N GLY A 134 -1.58 6.92 -14.62
CA GLY A 134 -2.41 7.57 -13.60
C GLY A 134 -2.11 7.13 -12.15
N LEU A 135 -1.05 6.34 -11.94
CA LEU A 135 -0.59 5.97 -10.61
C LEU A 135 0.66 6.79 -10.22
N GLU A 136 0.54 7.50 -9.11
CA GLU A 136 1.66 8.07 -8.37
C GLU A 136 1.95 7.21 -7.13
N PHE A 137 3.10 7.38 -6.50
CA PHE A 137 3.39 6.68 -5.26
C PHE A 137 4.28 7.48 -4.31
N ILE A 138 4.06 7.28 -3.02
CA ILE A 138 4.91 7.78 -1.93
C ILE A 138 5.32 6.57 -1.09
N ILE A 139 6.59 6.20 -1.17
CA ILE A 139 7.13 5.04 -0.47
C ILE A 139 8.25 5.48 0.45
N ARG A 140 8.15 5.12 1.73
CA ARG A 140 9.25 5.36 2.67
C ARG A 140 10.44 4.50 2.29
N ILE A 141 11.65 5.08 2.36
CA ILE A 141 12.89 4.34 2.09
C ILE A 141 13.81 4.36 3.31
N ARG A 142 14.74 3.42 3.36
CA ARG A 142 15.81 3.39 4.36
C ARG A 142 16.90 4.38 4.00
N CYS A 143 17.54 4.95 5.01
CA CYS A 143 18.64 5.89 4.81
C CYS A 143 20.00 5.22 4.53
N ASP A 144 20.06 3.89 4.50
CA ASP A 144 21.28 3.11 4.23
C ASP A 144 21.55 2.86 2.74
N GLY A 145 20.65 3.32 1.87
CA GLY A 145 20.78 3.22 0.41
C GLY A 145 21.57 4.38 -0.20
N TRP A 146 21.94 4.18 -1.47
CA TRP A 146 22.59 5.19 -2.31
C TRP A 146 21.61 5.80 -3.31
N ALA A 147 21.86 7.07 -3.64
CA ALA A 147 21.14 7.79 -4.68
C ALA A 147 22.11 8.42 -5.65
N THR A 148 21.82 8.31 -6.95
CA THR A 148 22.57 8.99 -8.01
C THR A 148 21.77 10.21 -8.47
N PHE A 149 22.39 11.37 -8.42
CA PHE A 149 21.79 12.65 -8.79
C PHE A 149 21.93 12.92 -10.29
N PRO A 150 21.16 13.86 -10.88
CA PRO A 150 21.26 14.21 -12.30
C PRO A 150 22.65 14.62 -12.78
N ASN A 151 23.46 15.19 -11.88
CA ASN A 151 24.86 15.56 -12.15
C ASN A 151 25.82 14.36 -12.12
N GLY A 152 25.33 13.13 -11.94
CA GLY A 152 26.13 11.92 -11.84
C GLY A 152 26.72 11.64 -10.45
N GLU A 153 26.55 12.55 -9.50
CA GLU A 153 27.07 12.38 -8.15
C GLU A 153 26.28 11.29 -7.40
N LYS A 154 26.98 10.39 -6.72
CA LYS A 154 26.39 9.39 -5.83
C LYS A 154 26.53 9.83 -4.38
N ARG A 155 25.42 9.78 -3.64
CA ARG A 155 25.40 10.09 -2.20
C ARG A 155 24.63 9.05 -1.43
N LEU A 156 25.12 8.77 -0.22
CA LEU A 156 24.39 7.96 0.74
C LEU A 156 23.21 8.76 1.30
N LEU A 157 22.03 8.18 1.36
CA LEU A 157 20.80 8.85 1.81
C LEU A 157 20.92 9.39 3.24
N SER A 158 21.62 8.69 4.12
CA SER A 158 21.89 9.16 5.49
C SER A 158 22.66 10.46 5.55
N VAL A 159 23.52 10.74 4.57
CA VAL A 159 24.27 12.01 4.50
C VAL A 159 23.33 13.19 4.18
N LEU A 160 22.33 12.95 3.31
CA LEU A 160 21.33 13.97 2.97
C LEU A 160 20.50 14.37 4.19
N MET A 161 20.17 13.39 5.04
CA MET A 161 19.39 13.59 6.26
C MET A 161 20.19 14.28 7.37
N ARG A 162 21.51 14.03 7.44
CA ARG A 162 22.37 14.56 8.52
C ARG A 162 22.40 16.09 8.57
N HIS A 163 22.40 16.73 7.40
CA HIS A 163 22.46 18.18 7.27
C HIS A 163 21.09 18.87 7.22
N LEU A 164 20.01 18.11 7.35
CA LEU A 164 18.66 18.66 7.36
C LEU A 164 18.30 19.12 8.78
N ARG A 165 17.93 20.39 8.93
CA ARG A 165 17.46 20.92 10.22
C ARG A 165 16.09 20.34 10.58
N LYS A 166 15.78 20.23 11.88
CA LYS A 166 14.47 19.82 12.38
C LYS A 166 13.35 20.70 11.79
N GLY A 167 12.21 20.11 11.50
CA GLY A 167 11.05 20.76 10.88
C GLY A 167 11.25 21.17 9.42
N LYS A 168 12.39 20.83 8.78
CA LYS A 168 12.65 21.17 7.38
C LYS A 168 12.48 20.00 6.45
N THR A 169 12.06 20.34 5.22
CA THR A 169 11.93 19.41 4.10
C THR A 169 12.87 19.84 2.98
N ARG A 170 13.48 18.88 2.30
CA ARG A 170 14.24 19.09 1.07
C ARG A 170 13.82 18.09 0.03
N ILE A 171 13.61 18.55 -1.19
CA ILE A 171 13.21 17.73 -2.34
C ILE A 171 14.37 17.68 -3.32
N TYR A 172 14.66 16.51 -3.82
CA TYR A 172 15.62 16.25 -4.88
C TYR A 172 14.89 15.60 -6.04
N GLU A 173 14.94 16.21 -7.20
CA GLU A 173 14.24 15.75 -8.39
C GLU A 173 15.11 14.82 -9.23
N ASN A 174 14.45 13.89 -9.94
CA ASN A 174 15.09 12.99 -10.89
C ASN A 174 16.30 12.21 -10.33
N VAL A 175 16.15 11.76 -9.10
CA VAL A 175 17.17 10.96 -8.41
C VAL A 175 17.01 9.49 -8.82
N VAL A 176 18.09 8.84 -9.20
CA VAL A 176 18.09 7.41 -9.50
C VAL A 176 18.41 6.63 -8.24
N LEU A 177 17.45 5.81 -7.83
CA LEU A 177 17.66 4.78 -6.82
C LEU A 177 18.05 3.49 -7.54
N TYR A 178 19.00 2.75 -7.01
CA TYR A 178 19.53 1.53 -7.62
C TYR A 178 20.29 1.76 -8.94
N ASP A 179 21.59 1.64 -8.85
CA ASP A 179 22.50 1.78 -10.00
C ASP A 179 22.58 0.45 -10.78
N THR A 180 21.49 0.12 -11.45
CA THR A 180 21.38 -1.05 -12.33
C THR A 180 21.02 -0.59 -13.74
N SER A 181 21.02 -1.52 -14.71
CA SER A 181 20.62 -1.26 -16.09
C SER A 181 19.21 -0.60 -16.19
N ASP A 182 18.33 -0.93 -15.25
CA ASP A 182 16.98 -0.35 -15.16
C ASP A 182 16.98 0.83 -14.20
N LYS A 183 17.37 1.99 -14.69
CA LYS A 183 17.38 3.22 -13.91
C LYS A 183 15.96 3.64 -13.56
N VAL A 184 15.62 3.64 -12.27
CA VAL A 184 14.34 4.14 -11.76
C VAL A 184 14.54 5.55 -11.23
N GLY A 185 14.10 6.54 -12.01
CA GLY A 185 14.09 7.95 -11.61
C GLY A 185 12.89 8.26 -10.72
N VAL A 186 13.13 8.86 -9.57
CA VAL A 186 12.10 9.28 -8.60
C VAL A 186 12.42 10.66 -8.03
N HIS A 187 11.42 11.30 -7.44
CA HIS A 187 11.66 12.46 -6.57
C HIS A 187 11.92 11.95 -5.14
N LEU A 188 13.00 12.42 -4.54
CA LEU A 188 13.37 12.06 -3.19
C LEU A 188 12.99 13.21 -2.24
N VAL A 189 12.11 12.93 -1.30
CA VAL A 189 11.69 13.88 -0.25
C VAL A 189 12.37 13.49 1.05
N CYS A 190 13.21 14.38 1.56
CA CYS A 190 13.84 14.25 2.87
C CYS A 190 13.13 15.18 3.85
N HIS A 191 12.55 14.64 4.90
CA HIS A 191 11.92 15.41 5.98
C HIS A 191 12.48 14.98 7.33
N ARG A 192 12.85 15.97 8.16
CA ARG A 192 13.25 15.72 9.55
C ARG A 192 12.18 16.31 10.48
N SER A 193 11.46 15.41 11.17
CA SER A 193 10.45 15.79 12.17
C SER A 193 11.07 16.65 13.29
N GLU A 194 10.23 17.38 13.98
CA GLU A 194 10.59 18.20 15.13
C GLU A 194 11.19 17.42 16.29
#